data_002fd2b156081195bd436701368250c3
#
_entry.id   002fd2b156081195bd436701368250c3
#
_cell.length_a   1.000
_cell.length_b   1.000
_cell.length_c   1.000
_cell.angle_alpha   90.00
_cell.angle_beta   90.00
_cell.angle_gamma   90.00
#
_symmetry.space_group_name_H-M   'P 1'
#
loop_
_entity.id
_entity.type
_entity.pdbx_description
1 polymer ?
#
loop_
_entity_poly.entity_id
_entity_poly.type
_entity_poly.pdbx_seq_one_letter_code
_entity_poly.pdbx_strand_id
1 'polypeptide(L)' 'MKKEFLMSPLPELVKATPQGGTIHKYQLTGGKTSFLRYLGCYLGTCKFCNDLEEASEFVSSIELSP' A
#
# COMPACT_ATOMS: atom_id res chain seq x y z
N MET A 1 7.41 24.69 13.17
CA MET A 1 7.11 24.43 12.89
C MET A 1 6.50 23.72 12.61
N LYS A 2 6.49 23.36 12.53
CA LYS A 2 6.14 22.75 12.25
C LYS A 2 5.40 22.08 11.81
N LYS A 3 5.29 21.79 11.61
CA LYS A 3 4.76 21.23 11.22
C LYS A 3 4.23 20.42 10.87
N GLU A 4 4.28 20.20 10.76
CA GLU A 4 4.01 19.56 10.43
C GLU A 4 3.35 18.71 10.22
N PHE A 5 3.28 18.60 10.20
CA PHE A 5 2.79 17.97 10.10
C PHE A 5 2.16 17.25 9.76
N LEU A 6 1.88 17.20 9.66
CA LEU A 6 1.46 16.64 9.28
C LEU A 6 0.98 15.91 8.73
N MET A 7 1.04 16.16 8.60
CA MET A 7 0.64 15.50 7.68
C MET A 7 0.91 14.19 7.67
N SER A 8 0.13 13.55 7.48
CA SER A 8 0.38 12.15 7.42
C SER A 8 1.33 11.82 6.29
N PRO A 9 2.37 11.08 6.53
CA PRO A 9 3.31 10.74 5.47
C PRO A 9 2.78 9.60 4.61
N LEU A 10 1.62 9.73 4.09
CA LEU A 10 1.09 8.72 3.20
C LEU A 10 1.47 9.04 1.77
N PRO A 11 1.74 8.02 0.97
CA PRO A 11 1.64 6.60 1.29
C PRO A 11 2.73 6.14 2.25
N GLU A 12 2.35 5.18 3.07
CA GLU A 12 3.26 4.66 4.08
C GLU A 12 3.62 3.22 3.74
N LEU A 13 4.90 2.91 3.75
CA LEU A 13 5.34 1.54 3.50
C LEU A 13 5.01 0.69 4.71
N VAL A 14 4.13 -0.30 4.55
CA VAL A 14 3.74 -1.18 5.65
C VAL A 14 4.42 -2.53 5.55
N LYS A 15 4.86 -2.93 4.38
CA LYS A 15 5.49 -4.24 4.23
C LYS A 15 6.38 -4.25 3.00
N ALA A 16 7.52 -4.90 3.12
CA ALA A 16 8.42 -5.13 2.00
C ALA A 16 8.86 -6.58 2.06
N THR A 17 8.89 -7.24 0.91
CA THR A 17 9.27 -8.64 0.85
C THR A 17 10.72 -8.78 0.40
N PRO A 18 11.34 -9.92 0.73
CA PRO A 18 12.73 -10.14 0.29
C PRO A 18 12.88 -10.16 -1.24
N GLN A 19 11.83 -10.49 -1.97
CA GLN A 19 11.90 -10.52 -3.41
C GLN A 19 11.70 -9.16 -4.06
N GLY A 20 11.39 -8.13 -3.27
CA GLY A 20 11.23 -6.80 -3.81
C GLY A 20 9.81 -6.31 -3.91
N GLY A 21 8.86 -7.08 -3.40
CA GLY A 21 7.49 -6.62 -3.35
C GLY A 21 7.31 -5.59 -2.24
N THR A 22 6.39 -4.67 -2.43
CA THR A 22 6.10 -3.66 -1.41
C THR A 22 4.60 -3.46 -1.29
N ILE A 23 4.19 -3.08 -0.08
CA ILE A 23 2.79 -2.74 0.17
C ILE A 23 2.77 -1.42 0.89
N HIS A 24 2.06 -0.47 0.31
CA HIS A 24 1.92 0.87 0.88
C HIS A 24 0.48 1.09 1.29
N LYS A 25 0.31 1.83 2.37
CA LYS A 25 -1.01 2.20 2.86
C LYS A 25 -1.34 3.60 2.39
N TYR A 26 -2.53 3.75 1.79
CA TYR A 26 -3.03 5.04 1.32
C TYR A 26 -4.30 5.37 2.06
N GLN A 27 -4.47 6.64 2.35
CA GLN A 27 -5.73 7.12 2.88
C GLN A 27 -6.41 7.93 1.79
N LEU A 28 -7.56 7.47 1.38
CA LEU A 28 -8.34 8.12 0.33
C LEU A 28 -9.50 8.84 0.97
N THR A 29 -9.72 10.08 0.57
CA THR A 29 -10.79 10.89 1.12
C THR A 29 -11.74 11.26 0.01
N GLY A 30 -13.03 10.95 0.22
CA GLY A 30 -14.06 11.32 -0.73
C GLY A 30 -15.23 11.93 0.02
N GLY A 31 -15.47 13.21 -0.19
CA GLY A 31 -16.55 13.88 0.50
C GLY A 31 -16.33 13.89 2.00
N LYS A 32 -17.25 13.28 2.73
CA LYS A 32 -17.17 13.29 4.19
C LYS A 32 -16.55 12.04 4.76
N THR A 33 -16.16 11.11 3.92
CA THR A 33 -15.62 9.85 4.40
C THR A 33 -14.18 9.70 3.96
N SER A 34 -13.46 8.93 4.73
CA SER A 34 -12.12 8.52 4.33
C SER A 34 -12.01 7.02 4.55
N PHE A 35 -11.21 6.38 3.72
CA PHE A 35 -11.01 4.95 3.85
C PHE A 35 -9.59 4.63 3.49
N LEU A 36 -9.15 3.49 3.97
CA LEU A 36 -7.80 3.04 3.73
C LEU A 36 -7.77 2.05 2.59
N ARG A 37 -6.73 2.15 1.79
CA ARG A 37 -6.47 1.19 0.73
C ARG A 37 -5.00 0.83 0.78
N TYR A 38 -4.69 -0.33 0.28
CA TYR A 38 -3.32 -0.80 0.26
C TYR A 38 -2.91 -1.03 -1.18
N LEU A 39 -1.72 -0.55 -1.52
CA LEU A 39 -1.18 -0.71 -2.87
C LEU A 39 -0.08 -1.73 -2.82
N GLY A 40 -0.34 -2.91 -3.38
CA GLY A 40 0.68 -3.93 -3.49
C GLY A 40 1.38 -3.81 -4.82
N CYS A 41 2.70 -3.83 -4.79
CA CYS A 41 3.50 -3.67 -6.00
C CYS A 41 4.62 -4.71 -6.05
N TYR A 42 4.91 -5.17 -7.26
CA TYR A 42 6.03 -6.06 -7.49
C TYR A 42 6.49 -5.91 -8.93
N LEU A 43 7.77 -5.55 -9.09
CA LEU A 43 8.39 -5.41 -10.42
C LEU A 43 7.56 -4.51 -11.36
N GLY A 44 7.07 -3.41 -10.83
CA GLY A 44 6.33 -2.45 -11.64
C GLY A 44 4.85 -2.76 -11.79
N THR A 45 4.39 -3.88 -11.28
CA THR A 45 2.96 -4.23 -11.33
C THR A 45 2.35 -3.91 -9.99
N CYS A 46 1.32 -3.07 -9.98
CA CYS A 46 0.70 -2.63 -8.75
C CYS A 46 -0.81 -2.81 -8.82
N LYS A 47 -1.41 -2.98 -7.66
CA LYS A 47 -2.85 -3.14 -7.56
C LYS A 47 -3.31 -2.60 -6.22
N PHE A 48 -4.39 -1.81 -6.25
CA PHE A 48 -5.02 -1.36 -5.01
C PHE A 48 -5.88 -2.47 -4.45
N CYS A 49 -5.74 -2.68 -3.15
CA CYS A 49 -6.45 -3.74 -2.45
C CYS A 49 -7.20 -3.13 -1.28
N ASN A 50 -8.23 -3.85 -0.83
CA ASN A 50 -9.10 -3.34 0.22
C ASN A 50 -8.48 -3.45 1.59
N ASP A 51 -7.63 -4.43 1.81
CA ASP A 51 -7.00 -4.59 3.11
C ASP A 51 -5.60 -5.18 2.91
N LEU A 52 -4.89 -5.26 4.02
CA LEU A 52 -3.50 -5.70 3.99
C LEU A 52 -3.39 -7.17 3.58
N GLU A 53 -4.35 -7.97 4.00
CA GLU A 53 -4.30 -9.38 3.66
C GLU A 53 -4.45 -9.59 2.16
N GLU A 54 -5.36 -8.85 1.54
CA GLU A 54 -5.54 -8.95 0.10
C GLU A 54 -4.29 -8.49 -0.63
N ALA A 55 -3.69 -7.41 -0.16
CA ALA A 55 -2.46 -6.90 -0.79
C ALA A 55 -1.33 -7.91 -0.65
N SER A 56 -1.22 -8.54 0.52
CA SER A 56 -0.19 -9.54 0.74
C SER A 56 -0.38 -10.73 -0.20
N GLU A 57 -1.62 -11.16 -0.37
CA GLU A 57 -1.90 -12.28 -1.26
C GLU A 57 -1.58 -11.93 -2.70
N PHE A 58 -1.89 -10.69 -3.09
CA PHE A 58 -1.60 -10.25 -4.45
C PHE A 58 -0.09 -10.27 -4.71
N VAL A 59 0.68 -9.69 -3.81
CA VAL A 59 2.13 -9.64 -3.99
C VAL A 59 2.72 -11.04 -3.97
N SER A 60 2.29 -11.88 -3.04
CA SER A 60 2.79 -13.25 -2.97
C SER A 60 2.47 -14.01 -4.25
N SER A 61 1.29 -13.83 -4.77
CA SER A 61 0.87 -14.51 -5.99
C SER A 61 1.77 -14.14 -7.16
N ILE A 62 2.11 -12.84 -7.28
CA ILE A 62 2.98 -12.42 -8.37
C ILE A 62 4.40 -12.92 -8.16
N GLU A 63 4.88 -12.89 -6.91
CA GLU A 63 6.24 -13.33 -6.63
C GLU A 63 6.44 -14.80 -6.93
N LEU A 64 5.38 -15.59 -6.79
CA LEU A 64 5.47 -17.02 -7.07
C LEU A 64 5.29 -17.34 -8.55
N SER A 65 4.81 -16.38 -9.32
CA SER A 65 4.61 -16.60 -10.76
C SER A 65 5.94 -16.46 -11.47
N PRO A 66 6.22 -17.35 -12.41
CA PRO A 66 7.45 -17.25 -13.19
C PRO A 66 7.45 -16.04 -14.11
#